data_bc46215c2c8e9674eb92fc919da58339
#
_entry.id   bc46215c2c8e9674eb92fc919da58339
#
_cell.length_a   1.000
_cell.length_b   1.000
_cell.length_c   1.000
_cell.angle_alpha   90.00
_cell.angle_beta   90.00
_cell.angle_gamma   90.00
#
_symmetry.space_group_name_H-M   'P 1'
#
loop_
_entity.id
_entity.type
_entity.pdbx_description
1 polymer ?
#
loop_
_entity_poly.entity_id
_entity_poly.type
_entity_poly.pdbx_seq_one_letter_code
_entity_poly.pdbx_strand_id
1 'polypeptide(L)'
;MLLVFCPKISSRLRYIFHHVLTNSLGIAVDFTTKIDTFIAHNGPKLSYGKAPLGNEFFVEAVDLLFQYGVQDTPIEVKKWEELPCFFSVGKKSKLPFDLFSASFYLLSRYEEYLPHLKDDLGRFIAQQSLAHQHHFLEQPLVDQWVAKFAGLLKKDFPELQFSTKAKERFMPLVEVISPFKYKHKSIFANGLEWMKALTELNFWALVEQPLVLLGFRKDPWDNFEVLSQHFSTAAFKLRFFFLFTNESYMDRGITFRNKHFQDKIKGVADYFNTLLLASFNALKSDQILGKERQNLSTLIHRQIDSIRFAWGLKTAGESYRHLIMQEVTQDFSMGYSNTYGYRASTAVPFFFYDFSSETMSSLQLFPVVCNEFILRQYSPIEAIKKLKISEEQLPLTTGAHIFAIGNSAFEFTAKNQSFRSLLLDYFTAHDQ
;
A
#
# COMPACT_ATOMS: atom_id res chain seq x y z
N MET A 1 -22.70 -10.40 16.94
CA MET A 1 -22.83 -10.77 15.52
C MET A 1 -23.89 -9.89 14.89
N LEU A 2 -23.63 -9.27 13.74
CA LEU A 2 -24.58 -8.45 12.99
C LEU A 2 -25.21 -9.28 11.88
N LEU A 3 -26.54 -9.37 11.82
CA LEU A 3 -27.25 -10.01 10.71
C LEU A 3 -27.55 -9.00 9.61
N VAL A 4 -27.14 -9.30 8.39
CA VAL A 4 -27.38 -8.45 7.21
C VAL A 4 -28.40 -9.12 6.29
N PHE A 5 -29.52 -8.45 6.07
CA PHE A 5 -30.44 -8.83 5.03
C PHE A 5 -30.08 -8.18 3.71
N CYS A 6 -30.07 -8.93 2.64
CA CYS A 6 -29.94 -8.43 1.27
C CYS A 6 -30.74 -9.30 0.29
N PRO A 7 -31.35 -8.72 -0.76
CA PRO A 7 -32.17 -9.47 -1.71
C PRO A 7 -31.41 -10.56 -2.47
N LYS A 8 -30.11 -10.31 -2.69
CA LYS A 8 -29.18 -11.20 -3.38
C LYS A 8 -27.80 -11.08 -2.75
N ILE A 9 -27.16 -12.18 -2.44
CA ILE A 9 -25.80 -12.22 -1.93
C ILE A 9 -24.83 -12.42 -3.10
N SER A 10 -24.18 -11.35 -3.55
CA SER A 10 -23.15 -11.38 -4.58
C SER A 10 -21.74 -11.52 -3.99
N SER A 11 -20.74 -11.87 -4.82
CA SER A 11 -19.32 -11.89 -4.41
C SER A 11 -18.85 -10.49 -4.02
N ARG A 12 -19.25 -9.44 -4.76
CA ARG A 12 -18.92 -8.03 -4.46
C ARG A 12 -19.46 -7.62 -3.10
N LEU A 13 -20.71 -8.00 -2.80
CA LEU A 13 -21.34 -7.71 -1.52
C LEU A 13 -20.57 -8.41 -0.38
N ARG A 14 -20.29 -9.70 -0.49
CA ARG A 14 -19.50 -10.43 0.52
C ARG A 14 -18.15 -9.81 0.74
N TYR A 15 -17.46 -9.47 -0.34
CA TYR A 15 -16.12 -8.84 -0.30
C TYR A 15 -16.14 -7.53 0.50
N ILE A 16 -17.01 -6.59 0.13
CA ILE A 16 -16.98 -5.27 0.75
C ILE A 16 -17.54 -5.24 2.17
N PHE A 17 -18.57 -6.02 2.44
CA PHE A 17 -19.11 -6.16 3.79
C PHE A 17 -18.10 -6.83 4.72
N HIS A 18 -17.36 -7.85 4.24
CA HIS A 18 -16.27 -8.44 4.99
C HIS A 18 -15.19 -7.42 5.28
N HIS A 19 -14.77 -6.61 4.29
CA HIS A 19 -13.77 -5.56 4.51
C HIS A 19 -14.23 -4.52 5.54
N VAL A 20 -15.43 -3.96 5.37
CA VAL A 20 -15.95 -2.89 6.23
C VAL A 20 -16.26 -3.40 7.64
N LEU A 21 -17.00 -4.51 7.76
CA LEU A 21 -17.51 -4.98 9.05
C LEU A 21 -16.51 -5.86 9.77
N THR A 22 -15.88 -6.83 9.07
CA THR A 22 -15.00 -7.79 9.74
C THR A 22 -13.56 -7.29 9.83
N ASN A 23 -12.96 -6.86 8.72
CA ASN A 23 -11.56 -6.44 8.74
C ASN A 23 -11.36 -5.10 9.45
N SER A 24 -12.23 -4.11 9.15
CA SER A 24 -12.06 -2.76 9.67
C SER A 24 -12.70 -2.56 11.04
N LEU A 25 -13.84 -3.18 11.33
CA LEU A 25 -14.56 -2.99 12.60
C LEU A 25 -14.50 -4.21 13.54
N GLY A 26 -14.00 -5.35 13.06
CA GLY A 26 -13.92 -6.57 13.88
C GLY A 26 -15.30 -7.16 14.25
N ILE A 27 -16.33 -6.82 13.48
CA ILE A 27 -17.71 -7.31 13.72
C ILE A 27 -17.89 -8.63 12.98
N ALA A 28 -18.31 -9.67 13.69
CA ALA A 28 -18.81 -10.89 13.07
C ALA A 28 -20.12 -10.61 12.32
N VAL A 29 -20.19 -10.97 11.03
CA VAL A 29 -21.34 -10.71 10.16
C VAL A 29 -21.88 -12.02 9.59
N ASP A 30 -23.21 -12.12 9.53
CA ASP A 30 -23.91 -13.17 8.81
C ASP A 30 -24.91 -12.56 7.81
N PHE A 31 -25.27 -13.30 6.75
CA PHE A 31 -26.09 -12.82 5.67
C PHE A 31 -27.34 -13.68 5.49
N THR A 32 -28.47 -13.03 5.26
CA THR A 32 -29.70 -13.71 4.90
C THR A 32 -30.41 -13.05 3.73
N THR A 33 -31.09 -13.86 2.90
CA THR A 33 -32.00 -13.41 1.87
C THR A 33 -33.48 -13.67 2.27
N LYS A 34 -33.69 -14.30 3.44
CA LYS A 34 -35.02 -14.67 3.94
C LYS A 34 -35.52 -13.60 4.92
N ILE A 35 -36.63 -12.98 4.59
CA ILE A 35 -37.26 -11.94 5.41
C ILE A 35 -37.65 -12.50 6.78
N ASP A 36 -38.21 -13.71 6.82
CA ASP A 36 -38.66 -14.34 8.09
C ASP A 36 -37.49 -14.54 9.05
N THR A 37 -36.35 -15.00 8.55
CA THR A 37 -35.11 -15.15 9.35
C THR A 37 -34.65 -13.80 9.88
N PHE A 38 -34.68 -12.75 9.05
CA PHE A 38 -34.30 -11.41 9.43
C PHE A 38 -35.21 -10.79 10.48
N ILE A 39 -36.56 -10.99 10.32
CA ILE A 39 -37.54 -10.49 11.30
C ILE A 39 -37.37 -11.20 12.65
N ALA A 40 -37.20 -12.52 12.62
CA ALA A 40 -37.08 -13.35 13.84
C ALA A 40 -35.76 -13.09 14.62
N HIS A 41 -34.78 -12.42 14.00
CA HIS A 41 -33.50 -12.14 14.66
C HIS A 41 -33.67 -11.00 15.68
N ASN A 42 -33.36 -11.29 16.96
CA ASN A 42 -33.47 -10.32 18.08
C ASN A 42 -32.18 -9.49 18.32
N GLY A 43 -31.09 -9.78 17.65
CA GLY A 43 -29.82 -9.05 17.78
C GLY A 43 -29.68 -7.87 16.81
N PRO A 44 -28.47 -7.26 16.74
CA PRO A 44 -28.17 -6.22 15.76
C PRO A 44 -28.43 -6.67 14.34
N LYS A 45 -29.18 -5.88 13.58
CA LYS A 45 -29.57 -6.21 12.21
C LYS A 45 -29.58 -4.99 11.29
N LEU A 46 -29.09 -5.20 10.07
CA LEU A 46 -29.00 -4.21 9.02
C LEU A 46 -29.65 -4.74 7.74
N SER A 47 -30.47 -3.95 7.09
CA SER A 47 -30.96 -4.27 5.74
C SER A 47 -30.24 -3.44 4.68
N TYR A 48 -29.86 -4.10 3.57
CA TYR A 48 -29.19 -3.50 2.42
C TYR A 48 -29.94 -3.84 1.14
N GLY A 49 -30.62 -2.85 0.55
CA GLY A 49 -31.48 -3.05 -0.61
C GLY A 49 -32.16 -1.78 -1.07
N LYS A 50 -33.23 -1.88 -1.84
CA LYS A 50 -33.95 -0.72 -2.43
C LYS A 50 -35.01 -0.10 -1.48
N ALA A 51 -35.45 -0.83 -0.46
CA ALA A 51 -36.44 -0.35 0.52
C ALA A 51 -36.21 -1.02 1.88
N PRO A 52 -36.54 -0.32 2.97
CA PRO A 52 -36.50 -0.90 4.30
C PRO A 52 -37.60 -1.96 4.48
N LEU A 53 -37.37 -2.90 5.39
CA LEU A 53 -38.34 -3.93 5.79
C LEU A 53 -39.18 -3.51 7.01
N GLY A 54 -38.67 -2.54 7.78
CA GLY A 54 -39.34 -2.03 8.99
C GLY A 54 -38.53 -0.86 9.58
N ASN A 55 -38.18 -0.95 10.86
CA ASN A 55 -37.44 0.07 11.62
C ASN A 55 -35.97 -0.30 11.85
N GLU A 56 -35.44 -1.24 11.10
CA GLU A 56 -34.04 -1.68 11.18
C GLU A 56 -33.06 -0.60 10.70
N PHE A 57 -31.77 -0.83 10.93
CA PHE A 57 -30.71 -0.01 10.31
C PHE A 57 -30.71 -0.28 8.80
N PHE A 58 -31.31 0.60 8.03
CA PHE A 58 -31.44 0.45 6.58
C PHE A 58 -30.38 1.28 5.85
N VAL A 59 -29.68 0.64 4.90
CA VAL A 59 -28.80 1.28 3.92
C VAL A 59 -29.35 1.00 2.52
N GLU A 60 -29.70 2.06 1.80
CA GLU A 60 -30.19 1.93 0.44
C GLU A 60 -29.03 1.60 -0.51
N ALA A 61 -29.23 0.56 -1.30
CA ALA A 61 -28.25 0.02 -2.23
C ALA A 61 -28.38 0.65 -3.61
N VAL A 62 -27.24 1.04 -4.22
CA VAL A 62 -27.15 1.19 -5.69
C VAL A 62 -26.87 -0.18 -6.33
N ASP A 63 -26.90 -0.26 -7.67
CA ASP A 63 -26.84 -1.55 -8.35
C ASP A 63 -25.43 -2.16 -8.44
N LEU A 64 -24.38 -1.40 -8.19
CA LEU A 64 -22.98 -1.77 -8.41
C LEU A 64 -22.59 -3.13 -7.80
N LEU A 65 -23.03 -3.41 -6.57
CA LEU A 65 -22.69 -4.67 -5.90
C LEU A 65 -23.49 -5.88 -6.42
N PHE A 66 -24.53 -5.66 -7.22
CA PHE A 66 -25.37 -6.72 -7.80
C PHE A 66 -25.08 -6.96 -9.28
N GLN A 67 -24.26 -6.09 -9.89
CA GLN A 67 -23.83 -6.19 -11.29
C GLN A 67 -22.70 -7.21 -11.46
N TYR A 68 -22.42 -7.53 -12.71
CA TYR A 68 -21.30 -8.36 -13.15
C TYR A 68 -20.48 -7.59 -14.19
N GLY A 69 -19.16 -7.77 -14.16
CA GLY A 69 -18.25 -7.05 -15.05
C GLY A 69 -18.11 -5.56 -14.70
N VAL A 70 -17.37 -4.84 -15.50
CA VAL A 70 -17.10 -3.41 -15.31
C VAL A 70 -17.88 -2.60 -16.33
N GLN A 71 -18.64 -1.63 -15.86
CA GLN A 71 -19.45 -0.74 -16.69
C GLN A 71 -19.17 0.70 -16.28
N ASP A 72 -19.16 1.60 -17.25
CA ASP A 72 -19.06 3.03 -16.95
C ASP A 72 -20.31 3.48 -16.17
N THR A 73 -20.05 4.12 -15.04
CA THR A 73 -21.09 4.59 -14.14
C THR A 73 -20.81 6.05 -13.82
N PRO A 74 -21.73 6.95 -14.16
CA PRO A 74 -21.54 8.36 -13.85
C PRO A 74 -21.48 8.58 -12.33
N ILE A 75 -20.46 9.25 -11.87
CA ILE A 75 -20.23 9.54 -10.45
C ILE A 75 -20.38 11.02 -10.21
N GLU A 76 -21.35 11.38 -9.37
CA GLU A 76 -21.50 12.72 -8.82
C GLU A 76 -20.98 12.71 -7.38
N VAL A 77 -19.89 13.45 -7.12
CA VAL A 77 -19.32 13.57 -5.76
C VAL A 77 -20.05 14.67 -5.01
N LYS A 78 -20.59 14.31 -3.84
CA LYS A 78 -21.23 15.19 -2.86
C LYS A 78 -20.44 15.19 -1.56
N LYS A 79 -20.99 15.80 -0.52
CA LYS A 79 -20.42 15.79 0.84
C LYS A 79 -21.35 15.12 1.82
N TRP A 80 -20.78 14.27 2.64
CA TRP A 80 -21.36 13.81 3.89
C TRP A 80 -20.65 14.51 5.05
N GLU A 81 -21.27 15.60 5.52
CA GLU A 81 -20.60 16.58 6.37
C GLU A 81 -19.33 17.11 5.67
N GLU A 82 -18.14 16.86 6.22
CA GLU A 82 -16.87 17.33 5.63
C GLU A 82 -16.24 16.33 4.63
N LEU A 83 -16.74 15.09 4.58
CA LEU A 83 -16.14 14.05 3.75
C LEU A 83 -16.79 14.00 2.35
N PRO A 84 -15.99 13.91 1.28
CA PRO A 84 -16.52 13.57 -0.03
C PRO A 84 -17.26 12.23 0.00
N CYS A 85 -18.35 12.12 -0.72
CA CYS A 85 -19.09 10.86 -0.90
C CYS A 85 -19.76 10.83 -2.26
N PHE A 86 -20.10 9.63 -2.74
CA PHE A 86 -20.77 9.44 -4.03
C PHE A 86 -21.70 8.23 -3.96
N PHE A 87 -22.51 8.02 -5.00
CA PHE A 87 -23.65 7.07 -4.98
C PHE A 87 -24.70 7.49 -3.96
N SER A 88 -25.17 8.75 -4.11
CA SER A 88 -26.22 9.31 -3.27
C SER A 88 -27.50 8.49 -3.32
N VAL A 89 -28.17 8.33 -2.18
CA VAL A 89 -29.37 7.55 -2.01
C VAL A 89 -30.50 8.36 -1.34
N GLY A 90 -31.68 7.78 -1.22
CA GLY A 90 -32.86 8.45 -0.71
C GLY A 90 -32.84 8.67 0.82
N LYS A 91 -33.76 9.54 1.29
CA LYS A 91 -33.86 9.95 2.71
C LYS A 91 -34.27 8.82 3.68
N LYS A 92 -34.74 7.67 3.18
CA LYS A 92 -35.08 6.51 4.02
C LYS A 92 -33.84 5.78 4.52
N SER A 93 -32.72 5.90 3.80
CA SER A 93 -31.45 5.32 4.20
C SER A 93 -30.87 6.04 5.41
N LYS A 94 -30.25 5.30 6.33
CA LYS A 94 -29.49 5.85 7.47
C LYS A 94 -28.23 6.62 7.05
N LEU A 95 -27.71 6.30 5.87
CA LEU A 95 -26.59 7.00 5.25
C LEU A 95 -27.07 7.78 4.02
N PRO A 96 -26.51 8.96 3.73
CA PRO A 96 -26.90 9.76 2.56
C PRO A 96 -26.37 9.21 1.23
N PHE A 97 -25.56 8.16 1.27
CA PHE A 97 -24.97 7.50 0.11
C PHE A 97 -24.77 6.01 0.40
N ASP A 98 -24.60 5.21 -0.65
CA ASP A 98 -24.25 3.80 -0.52
C ASP A 98 -22.75 3.63 -0.22
N LEU A 99 -22.42 3.63 1.08
CA LEU A 99 -21.07 3.47 1.59
C LEU A 99 -20.39 2.20 1.07
N PHE A 100 -21.14 1.10 0.97
CA PHE A 100 -20.55 -0.18 0.55
C PHE A 100 -20.20 -0.19 -0.93
N SER A 101 -21.09 0.32 -1.80
CA SER A 101 -20.76 0.45 -3.22
C SER A 101 -19.66 1.46 -3.47
N ALA A 102 -19.62 2.59 -2.75
CA ALA A 102 -18.58 3.58 -2.87
C ALA A 102 -17.20 3.02 -2.41
N SER A 103 -17.17 2.30 -1.29
CA SER A 103 -15.97 1.63 -0.81
C SER A 103 -15.50 0.53 -1.77
N PHE A 104 -16.41 -0.25 -2.32
CA PHE A 104 -16.08 -1.26 -3.34
C PHE A 104 -15.44 -0.63 -4.57
N TYR A 105 -15.99 0.47 -5.07
CA TYR A 105 -15.46 1.20 -6.23
C TYR A 105 -14.00 1.61 -6.02
N LEU A 106 -13.68 2.18 -4.85
CA LEU A 106 -12.32 2.64 -4.53
C LEU A 106 -11.35 1.49 -4.27
N LEU A 107 -11.75 0.50 -3.46
CA LEU A 107 -10.89 -0.62 -3.08
C LEU A 107 -10.59 -1.57 -4.24
N SER A 108 -11.60 -1.90 -5.06
CA SER A 108 -11.41 -2.74 -6.23
C SER A 108 -10.66 -2.06 -7.36
N ARG A 109 -10.36 -0.75 -7.22
CA ARG A 109 -9.77 0.07 -8.27
C ARG A 109 -10.61 0.02 -9.56
N TYR A 110 -11.94 0.10 -9.40
CA TYR A 110 -12.90 -0.03 -10.48
C TYR A 110 -12.56 0.88 -11.69
N GLU A 111 -12.14 2.11 -11.40
CA GLU A 111 -11.75 3.11 -12.43
C GLU A 111 -10.56 2.68 -13.28
N GLU A 112 -9.67 1.82 -12.79
CA GLU A 112 -8.52 1.34 -13.58
C GLU A 112 -8.89 0.28 -14.62
N TYR A 113 -10.12 -0.22 -14.59
CA TYR A 113 -10.69 -1.13 -15.61
C TYR A 113 -11.51 -0.40 -16.67
N LEU A 114 -11.80 0.90 -16.46
CA LEU A 114 -12.42 1.78 -17.45
C LEU A 114 -11.35 2.36 -18.39
N PRO A 115 -11.73 2.90 -19.56
CA PRO A 115 -10.79 3.63 -20.42
C PRO A 115 -10.12 4.79 -19.68
N HIS A 116 -8.78 4.81 -19.66
CA HIS A 116 -7.99 5.83 -18.97
C HIS A 116 -6.66 6.10 -19.67
N LEU A 117 -6.06 7.26 -19.38
CA LEU A 117 -4.70 7.58 -19.81
C LEU A 117 -3.67 6.86 -18.96
N LYS A 118 -2.57 6.46 -19.60
CA LYS A 118 -1.43 5.79 -18.97
C LYS A 118 -0.18 6.65 -19.15
N ASP A 119 0.78 6.48 -18.24
CA ASP A 119 2.11 7.06 -18.39
C ASP A 119 2.97 6.26 -19.41
N ASP A 120 4.21 6.75 -19.65
CA ASP A 120 5.16 6.14 -20.60
C ASP A 120 5.53 4.68 -20.24
N LEU A 121 5.33 4.27 -18.99
CA LEU A 121 5.52 2.89 -18.52
C LEU A 121 4.25 2.05 -18.56
N GLY A 122 3.13 2.63 -19.03
CA GLY A 122 1.83 1.97 -19.13
C GLY A 122 1.09 1.86 -17.80
N ARG A 123 1.40 2.71 -16.79
CA ARG A 123 0.76 2.73 -15.47
C ARG A 123 -0.40 3.71 -15.44
N PHE A 124 -1.38 3.43 -14.59
CA PHE A 124 -2.47 4.36 -14.29
C PHE A 124 -1.92 5.61 -13.60
N ILE A 125 -2.27 6.80 -14.12
CA ILE A 125 -1.81 8.08 -13.57
C ILE A 125 -2.79 8.64 -12.54
N ALA A 126 -2.25 9.18 -11.44
CA ALA A 126 -3.06 9.67 -10.32
C ALA A 126 -4.10 10.72 -10.72
N GLN A 127 -3.77 11.59 -11.70
CA GLN A 127 -4.63 12.65 -12.23
C GLN A 127 -5.94 12.13 -12.86
N GLN A 128 -5.98 10.86 -13.28
CA GLN A 128 -7.19 10.22 -13.81
C GLN A 128 -8.10 9.67 -12.72
N SER A 129 -7.60 9.55 -11.48
CA SER A 129 -8.40 9.01 -10.39
C SER A 129 -9.47 9.99 -9.91
N LEU A 130 -10.63 9.45 -9.53
CA LEU A 130 -11.69 10.19 -8.85
C LEU A 130 -11.14 10.93 -7.61
N ALA A 131 -10.24 10.29 -6.88
CA ALA A 131 -9.64 10.85 -5.68
C ALA A 131 -8.81 12.12 -5.95
N HIS A 132 -8.06 12.15 -7.05
CA HIS A 132 -7.30 13.35 -7.43
C HIS A 132 -8.23 14.45 -7.94
N GLN A 133 -9.19 14.11 -8.82
CA GLN A 133 -10.12 15.08 -9.42
C GLN A 133 -10.99 15.79 -8.39
N HIS A 134 -11.31 15.11 -7.27
CA HIS A 134 -12.13 15.65 -6.19
C HIS A 134 -11.35 15.93 -4.89
N HIS A 135 -10.02 16.06 -4.97
CA HIS A 135 -9.12 16.53 -3.89
C HIS A 135 -9.15 15.70 -2.59
N PHE A 136 -9.38 14.39 -2.69
CA PHE A 136 -9.29 13.50 -1.52
C PHE A 136 -8.19 12.42 -1.63
N LEU A 137 -7.27 12.56 -2.57
CA LEU A 137 -6.21 11.58 -2.80
C LEU A 137 -5.33 11.33 -1.57
N GLU A 138 -5.05 12.39 -0.79
CA GLU A 138 -4.21 12.32 0.41
C GLU A 138 -4.98 11.82 1.65
N GLN A 139 -6.28 11.49 1.52
CA GLN A 139 -7.13 11.04 2.61
C GLN A 139 -7.44 9.54 2.49
N PRO A 140 -7.37 8.77 3.59
CA PRO A 140 -7.88 7.39 3.63
C PRO A 140 -9.42 7.43 3.77
N LEU A 141 -10.09 7.87 2.71
CA LEU A 141 -11.51 8.26 2.74
C LEU A 141 -12.44 7.11 3.12
N VAL A 142 -12.15 5.89 2.65
CA VAL A 142 -12.93 4.69 3.02
C VAL A 142 -12.88 4.47 4.53
N ASP A 143 -11.70 4.63 5.13
CA ASP A 143 -11.49 4.40 6.56
C ASP A 143 -12.22 5.47 7.39
N GLN A 144 -12.24 6.71 6.90
CA GLN A 144 -12.98 7.82 7.53
C GLN A 144 -14.50 7.58 7.45
N TRP A 145 -15.01 7.08 6.32
CA TRP A 145 -16.42 6.68 6.21
C TRP A 145 -16.77 5.54 7.18
N VAL A 146 -15.90 4.53 7.25
CA VAL A 146 -16.10 3.38 8.15
C VAL A 146 -16.09 3.81 9.62
N ALA A 147 -15.23 4.74 10.01
CA ALA A 147 -15.20 5.28 11.37
C ALA A 147 -16.50 6.01 11.74
N LYS A 148 -17.04 6.85 10.84
CA LYS A 148 -18.35 7.50 11.03
C LYS A 148 -19.51 6.49 11.07
N PHE A 149 -19.49 5.51 10.16
CA PHE A 149 -20.48 4.44 10.12
C PHE A 149 -20.48 3.63 11.42
N ALA A 150 -19.30 3.33 11.98
CA ALA A 150 -19.18 2.68 13.28
C ALA A 150 -19.86 3.47 14.41
N GLY A 151 -19.71 4.80 14.41
CA GLY A 151 -20.40 5.68 15.36
C GLY A 151 -21.93 5.58 15.26
N LEU A 152 -22.49 5.51 14.05
CA LEU A 152 -23.92 5.33 13.81
C LEU A 152 -24.41 3.94 14.25
N LEU A 153 -23.65 2.89 13.93
CA LEU A 153 -23.95 1.53 14.37
C LEU A 153 -23.96 1.43 15.90
N LYS A 154 -22.98 2.06 16.58
CA LYS A 154 -22.90 2.03 18.05
C LYS A 154 -24.06 2.77 18.71
N LYS A 155 -24.56 3.82 18.07
CA LYS A 155 -25.75 4.55 18.55
C LYS A 155 -27.02 3.71 18.47
N ASP A 156 -27.21 2.98 17.36
CA ASP A 156 -28.41 2.15 17.16
C ASP A 156 -28.28 0.78 17.88
N PHE A 157 -27.04 0.26 18.06
CA PHE A 157 -26.75 -1.04 18.68
C PHE A 157 -25.61 -0.89 19.72
N PRO A 158 -25.91 -0.36 20.94
CA PRO A 158 -24.90 -0.14 22.00
C PRO A 158 -24.16 -1.42 22.42
N GLU A 159 -24.82 -2.58 22.30
CA GLU A 159 -24.29 -3.91 22.64
C GLU A 159 -23.28 -4.42 21.61
N LEU A 160 -23.19 -3.81 20.43
CA LEU A 160 -22.26 -4.24 19.38
C LEU A 160 -20.82 -3.93 19.77
N GLN A 161 -20.03 -4.98 19.90
CA GLN A 161 -18.60 -4.84 20.23
C GLN A 161 -17.77 -4.71 18.96
N PHE A 162 -16.93 -3.69 18.94
CA PHE A 162 -15.94 -3.50 17.90
C PHE A 162 -14.60 -4.05 18.41
N SER A 163 -14.08 -5.07 17.75
CA SER A 163 -12.77 -5.63 18.09
C SER A 163 -11.71 -5.00 17.20
N THR A 164 -11.00 -4.03 17.74
CA THR A 164 -9.98 -3.30 17.01
C THR A 164 -8.60 -3.74 17.47
N LYS A 165 -7.95 -4.58 16.69
CA LYS A 165 -6.54 -4.93 16.88
C LYS A 165 -5.75 -4.43 15.68
N ALA A 166 -5.29 -3.19 15.71
CA ALA A 166 -4.20 -2.76 14.85
C ALA A 166 -2.94 -3.50 15.29
N LYS A 167 -2.54 -4.52 14.53
CA LYS A 167 -1.36 -5.32 14.85
C LYS A 167 -0.07 -4.52 14.67
N GLU A 168 -0.02 -3.61 13.73
CA GLU A 168 1.17 -2.83 13.39
C GLU A 168 0.73 -1.54 12.69
N ARG A 169 0.85 -0.44 13.42
CA ARG A 169 0.34 0.85 12.96
C ARG A 169 1.36 1.66 12.14
N PHE A 170 2.62 1.49 12.43
CA PHE A 170 3.74 2.15 11.76
C PHE A 170 4.57 1.11 11.02
N MET A 171 4.65 1.20 9.69
CA MET A 171 5.24 0.18 8.84
C MET A 171 6.12 0.81 7.75
N PRO A 172 7.32 1.26 8.09
CA PRO A 172 8.27 1.76 7.11
C PRO A 172 8.86 0.61 6.29
N LEU A 173 8.94 0.80 4.97
CA LEU A 173 9.55 -0.12 4.01
C LEU A 173 10.89 0.46 3.56
N VAL A 174 11.94 -0.35 3.52
CA VAL A 174 13.26 0.04 3.03
C VAL A 174 13.51 -0.65 1.68
N GLU A 175 13.50 0.13 0.61
CA GLU A 175 13.82 -0.34 -0.74
C GLU A 175 15.33 -0.31 -0.96
N VAL A 176 15.90 -1.45 -1.33
CA VAL A 176 17.34 -1.58 -1.59
C VAL A 176 17.54 -1.98 -3.05
N ILE A 177 17.66 -0.98 -3.92
CA ILE A 177 18.01 -1.18 -5.33
C ILE A 177 19.48 -1.56 -5.43
N SER A 178 20.33 -0.90 -4.64
CA SER A 178 21.75 -1.23 -4.50
C SER A 178 22.17 -0.98 -3.05
N PRO A 179 22.88 -1.92 -2.40
CA PRO A 179 23.36 -1.73 -1.04
C PRO A 179 24.59 -0.79 -0.97
N PHE A 180 25.21 -0.52 -2.13
CA PHE A 180 26.40 0.32 -2.24
C PHE A 180 26.20 1.42 -3.28
N LYS A 181 26.70 2.61 -2.96
CA LYS A 181 26.69 3.76 -3.86
C LYS A 181 27.76 3.62 -4.96
N TYR A 182 28.95 3.23 -4.57
CA TYR A 182 30.12 3.16 -5.45
C TYR A 182 30.75 1.77 -5.51
N LYS A 183 30.86 1.06 -4.38
CA LYS A 183 31.50 -0.25 -4.30
C LYS A 183 30.74 -1.32 -5.08
N HIS A 184 31.50 -2.28 -5.61
CA HIS A 184 30.97 -3.47 -6.27
C HIS A 184 30.10 -3.23 -7.52
N LYS A 185 30.03 -2.00 -8.00
CA LYS A 185 29.45 -1.65 -9.32
C LYS A 185 30.50 -1.83 -10.42
N SER A 186 30.02 -1.94 -11.67
CA SER A 186 30.92 -2.00 -12.82
C SER A 186 31.77 -0.70 -12.94
N ILE A 187 32.99 -0.81 -13.51
CA ILE A 187 33.87 0.34 -13.77
C ILE A 187 33.12 1.35 -14.66
N PHE A 188 32.34 0.87 -15.62
CA PHE A 188 31.57 1.72 -16.52
C PHE A 188 30.47 2.49 -15.77
N ALA A 189 29.73 1.84 -14.86
CA ALA A 189 28.73 2.50 -14.05
C ALA A 189 29.34 3.58 -13.14
N ASN A 190 30.47 3.27 -12.51
CA ASN A 190 31.23 4.23 -11.71
C ASN A 190 31.77 5.40 -12.54
N GLY A 191 32.23 5.15 -13.77
CA GLY A 191 32.68 6.18 -14.69
C GLY A 191 31.56 7.15 -15.10
N LEU A 192 30.36 6.63 -15.38
CA LEU A 192 29.19 7.44 -15.69
C LEU A 192 28.76 8.32 -14.50
N GLU A 193 28.75 7.77 -13.28
CA GLU A 193 28.44 8.54 -12.08
C GLU A 193 29.49 9.65 -11.83
N TRP A 194 30.73 9.37 -12.07
CA TRP A 194 31.82 10.37 -11.95
C TRP A 194 31.66 11.48 -13.00
N MET A 195 31.38 11.11 -14.27
CA MET A 195 31.10 12.10 -15.31
C MET A 195 29.85 12.95 -14.97
N LYS A 196 28.81 12.34 -14.43
CA LYS A 196 27.62 13.05 -13.97
C LYS A 196 27.97 14.04 -12.85
N ALA A 197 28.77 13.63 -11.88
CA ALA A 197 29.24 14.50 -10.80
C ALA A 197 30.04 15.70 -11.35
N LEU A 198 30.83 15.50 -12.41
CA LEU A 198 31.57 16.56 -13.09
C LEU A 198 30.64 17.55 -13.79
N THR A 199 29.65 17.06 -14.53
CA THR A 199 28.66 17.92 -15.24
C THR A 199 27.75 18.69 -14.26
N GLU A 200 27.45 18.12 -13.12
CA GLU A 200 26.64 18.75 -12.05
C GLU A 200 27.48 19.63 -11.10
N LEU A 201 28.80 19.78 -11.36
CA LEU A 201 29.77 20.52 -10.50
C LEU A 201 29.73 20.05 -9.03
N ASN A 202 29.45 18.77 -8.81
CA ASN A 202 29.39 18.16 -7.49
C ASN A 202 30.81 17.75 -7.03
N PHE A 203 31.63 18.73 -6.63
CA PHE A 203 33.03 18.52 -6.21
C PHE A 203 33.16 17.51 -5.07
N TRP A 204 32.17 17.43 -4.18
CA TRP A 204 32.22 16.46 -3.10
C TRP A 204 32.14 15.02 -3.63
N ALA A 205 31.22 14.72 -4.56
CA ALA A 205 31.11 13.39 -5.15
C ALA A 205 32.37 12.98 -5.93
N LEU A 206 33.03 13.94 -6.60
CA LEU A 206 34.28 13.70 -7.33
C LEU A 206 35.44 13.25 -6.40
N VAL A 207 35.44 13.70 -5.15
CA VAL A 207 36.47 13.31 -4.14
C VAL A 207 36.00 12.08 -3.35
N GLU A 208 34.73 11.99 -3.00
CA GLU A 208 34.16 10.90 -2.19
C GLU A 208 34.28 9.54 -2.90
N GLN A 209 33.95 9.47 -4.19
CA GLN A 209 33.95 8.21 -4.94
C GLN A 209 35.35 7.54 -4.96
N PRO A 210 36.45 8.21 -5.32
CA PRO A 210 37.80 7.60 -5.24
C PRO A 210 38.19 7.16 -3.83
N LEU A 211 37.85 7.96 -2.81
CA LEU A 211 38.18 7.61 -1.42
C LEU A 211 37.47 6.35 -0.97
N VAL A 212 36.19 6.16 -1.39
CA VAL A 212 35.39 4.96 -1.10
C VAL A 212 35.96 3.76 -1.86
N LEU A 213 36.29 3.91 -3.15
CA LEU A 213 36.79 2.82 -3.99
C LEU A 213 38.16 2.34 -3.52
N LEU A 214 39.04 3.26 -3.05
CA LEU A 214 40.35 2.95 -2.48
C LEU A 214 40.28 2.41 -1.04
N GLY A 215 39.11 2.41 -0.43
CA GLY A 215 38.91 1.87 0.92
C GLY A 215 39.18 2.85 2.06
N PHE A 216 39.55 4.10 1.76
CA PHE A 216 39.80 5.13 2.79
C PHE A 216 38.51 5.63 3.46
N ARG A 217 37.34 5.31 2.86
CA ARG A 217 36.06 5.71 3.39
C ARG A 217 35.02 4.58 3.25
N LYS A 218 34.07 4.47 4.21
CA LYS A 218 32.93 3.57 4.12
C LYS A 218 31.98 4.04 3.00
N ASP A 219 31.38 3.10 2.28
CA ASP A 219 30.39 3.44 1.25
C ASP A 219 29.17 4.12 1.90
N PRO A 220 28.71 5.27 1.38
CA PRO A 220 27.64 6.06 2.01
C PRO A 220 26.30 5.33 2.14
N TRP A 221 26.00 4.35 1.28
CA TRP A 221 24.77 3.57 1.33
C TRP A 221 24.90 2.30 2.17
N ASP A 222 26.09 1.91 2.59
CA ASP A 222 26.32 0.79 3.50
C ASP A 222 26.03 1.18 4.96
N ASN A 223 24.75 1.41 5.25
CA ASN A 223 24.27 1.87 6.55
C ASN A 223 23.49 0.78 7.33
N PHE A 224 23.45 -0.46 6.84
CA PHE A 224 22.65 -1.55 7.41
C PHE A 224 23.01 -1.89 8.86
N GLU A 225 24.29 -1.86 9.20
CA GLU A 225 24.76 -2.10 10.57
C GLU A 225 24.22 -1.06 11.55
N VAL A 226 24.22 0.23 11.15
CA VAL A 226 23.68 1.31 11.95
C VAL A 226 22.16 1.14 12.13
N LEU A 227 21.45 0.79 11.05
CA LEU A 227 20.01 0.52 11.12
C LEU A 227 19.69 -0.68 12.02
N SER A 228 20.51 -1.75 11.97
CA SER A 228 20.36 -2.89 12.85
C SER A 228 20.58 -2.55 14.31
N GLN A 229 21.61 -1.77 14.63
CA GLN A 229 21.89 -1.35 15.99
C GLN A 229 20.77 -0.48 16.59
N HIS A 230 20.13 0.37 15.77
CA HIS A 230 19.07 1.28 16.26
C HIS A 230 17.68 0.65 16.26
N PHE A 231 17.35 -0.20 15.28
CA PHE A 231 15.95 -0.60 15.05
C PHE A 231 15.70 -2.11 15.08
N SER A 232 16.68 -2.98 15.39
CA SER A 232 16.45 -4.42 15.50
C SER A 232 15.51 -4.80 16.64
N THR A 233 15.47 -3.99 17.69
CA THR A 233 14.63 -4.17 18.89
C THR A 233 13.48 -3.17 18.97
N ALA A 234 13.30 -2.34 17.95
CA ALA A 234 12.26 -1.32 17.92
C ALA A 234 10.83 -1.93 18.02
N ALA A 235 9.91 -1.15 18.59
CA ALA A 235 8.51 -1.53 18.73
C ALA A 235 7.81 -1.75 17.37
N PHE A 236 8.32 -1.13 16.31
CA PHE A 236 7.92 -1.36 14.93
C PHE A 236 8.94 -2.20 14.17
N LYS A 237 8.54 -2.81 13.05
CA LYS A 237 9.41 -3.66 12.24
C LYS A 237 9.75 -3.02 10.91
N LEU A 238 11.05 -2.79 10.65
CA LEU A 238 11.54 -2.46 9.32
C LEU A 238 11.40 -3.67 8.39
N ARG A 239 10.92 -3.43 7.17
CA ARG A 239 10.84 -4.43 6.10
C ARG A 239 11.76 -4.03 4.97
N PHE A 240 12.75 -4.87 4.67
CA PHE A 240 13.71 -4.62 3.61
C PHE A 240 13.31 -5.33 2.33
N PHE A 241 13.12 -4.59 1.27
CA PHE A 241 12.85 -5.08 -0.06
C PHE A 241 14.10 -4.97 -0.94
N PHE A 242 14.71 -6.09 -1.30
CA PHE A 242 15.93 -6.13 -2.10
C PHE A 242 15.64 -6.40 -3.56
N LEU A 243 16.19 -5.57 -4.45
CA LEU A 243 16.22 -5.82 -5.89
C LEU A 243 17.28 -6.90 -6.18
N PHE A 244 16.85 -8.16 -6.20
CA PHE A 244 17.75 -9.31 -6.31
C PHE A 244 17.65 -9.95 -7.70
N THR A 245 18.16 -9.24 -8.70
CA THR A 245 18.08 -9.59 -10.13
C THR A 245 19.40 -9.39 -10.86
N ASN A 246 19.43 -9.67 -12.16
CA ASN A 246 20.51 -9.25 -13.02
C ASN A 246 20.36 -7.76 -13.35
N GLU A 247 21.50 -7.09 -13.51
CA GLU A 247 21.53 -5.70 -13.97
C GLU A 247 20.89 -5.57 -15.35
N SER A 248 20.04 -4.58 -15.54
CA SER A 248 19.41 -4.23 -16.79
C SER A 248 19.39 -2.70 -16.99
N TYR A 249 18.93 -2.25 -18.16
CA TYR A 249 18.79 -0.82 -18.43
C TYR A 249 17.86 -0.11 -17.43
N MET A 250 16.78 -0.78 -17.04
CA MET A 250 15.83 -0.23 -16.07
C MET A 250 16.25 -0.53 -14.63
N ASP A 251 16.79 -1.70 -14.36
CA ASP A 251 17.14 -2.16 -13.01
C ASP A 251 18.64 -2.04 -12.80
N ARG A 252 19.09 -0.79 -12.53
CA ARG A 252 20.52 -0.45 -12.35
C ARG A 252 20.94 -0.68 -10.90
N GLY A 253 21.26 -1.90 -10.57
CA GLY A 253 21.72 -2.29 -9.24
C GLY A 253 23.04 -3.02 -9.27
N ILE A 254 23.20 -3.96 -8.38
CA ILE A 254 24.29 -4.92 -8.35
C ILE A 254 23.71 -6.28 -8.68
N THR A 255 24.34 -7.03 -9.58
CA THR A 255 23.87 -8.36 -9.94
C THR A 255 23.70 -9.27 -8.72
N PHE A 256 22.64 -10.06 -8.68
CA PHE A 256 22.35 -10.99 -7.60
C PHE A 256 23.47 -12.02 -7.33
N ARG A 257 24.41 -12.23 -8.30
CA ARG A 257 25.56 -13.13 -8.16
C ARG A 257 26.71 -12.53 -7.35
N ASN A 258 26.68 -11.23 -7.04
CA ASN A 258 27.74 -10.58 -6.29
C ASN A 258 27.74 -11.07 -4.83
N LYS A 259 28.86 -11.67 -4.38
CA LYS A 259 28.98 -12.25 -3.04
C LYS A 259 28.79 -11.21 -1.93
N HIS A 260 29.38 -10.03 -2.06
CA HIS A 260 29.26 -8.97 -1.07
C HIS A 260 27.81 -8.49 -0.92
N PHE A 261 27.06 -8.48 -2.03
CA PHE A 261 25.62 -8.18 -1.98
C PHE A 261 24.86 -9.29 -1.27
N GLN A 262 25.15 -10.55 -1.59
CA GLN A 262 24.54 -11.71 -0.92
C GLN A 262 24.83 -11.71 0.59
N ASP A 263 26.07 -11.40 0.99
CA ASP A 263 26.45 -11.34 2.40
C ASP A 263 25.73 -10.20 3.14
N LYS A 264 25.51 -9.06 2.49
CA LYS A 264 24.70 -7.97 3.07
C LYS A 264 23.24 -8.39 3.26
N ILE A 265 22.64 -9.06 2.27
CA ILE A 265 21.26 -9.56 2.40
C ILE A 265 21.13 -10.54 3.57
N LYS A 266 22.07 -11.50 3.70
CA LYS A 266 22.08 -12.45 4.80
C LYS A 266 22.17 -11.74 6.15
N GLY A 267 23.12 -10.80 6.29
CA GLY A 267 23.27 -10.03 7.53
C GLY A 267 22.05 -9.20 7.89
N VAL A 268 21.32 -8.65 6.91
CA VAL A 268 20.03 -7.96 7.17
C VAL A 268 18.94 -8.95 7.55
N ALA A 269 18.90 -10.12 6.89
CA ALA A 269 17.90 -11.15 7.14
C ALA A 269 17.98 -11.76 8.56
N ASP A 270 19.11 -11.64 9.24
CA ASP A 270 19.27 -12.08 10.64
C ASP A 270 18.46 -11.23 11.63
N TYR A 271 18.21 -9.95 11.28
CA TYR A 271 17.55 -8.97 12.16
C TYR A 271 16.17 -8.52 11.66
N PHE A 272 15.95 -8.49 10.35
CA PHE A 272 14.77 -7.89 9.73
C PHE A 272 14.06 -8.81 8.75
N ASN A 273 12.79 -8.51 8.47
CA ASN A 273 12.09 -9.12 7.36
C ASN A 273 12.72 -8.69 6.03
N THR A 274 13.25 -9.68 5.32
CA THR A 274 13.90 -9.52 4.02
C THR A 274 13.01 -10.07 2.93
N LEU A 275 12.60 -9.21 2.01
CA LEU A 275 11.55 -9.42 1.03
C LEU A 275 12.05 -9.05 -0.38
N LEU A 276 11.27 -9.39 -1.40
CA LEU A 276 11.65 -9.14 -2.80
C LEU A 276 11.14 -7.78 -3.29
N LEU A 277 12.08 -6.92 -3.71
CA LEU A 277 11.79 -5.82 -4.63
C LEU A 277 11.86 -6.38 -6.05
N ALA A 278 10.72 -6.67 -6.65
CA ALA A 278 10.65 -7.27 -7.98
C ALA A 278 11.06 -6.28 -9.07
N SER A 279 11.83 -6.75 -10.04
CA SER A 279 12.41 -5.95 -11.12
C SER A 279 11.37 -5.46 -12.14
N PHE A 280 11.78 -4.55 -13.02
CA PHE A 280 10.97 -4.12 -14.15
C PHE A 280 10.65 -5.29 -15.12
N ASN A 281 11.60 -6.20 -15.28
CA ASN A 281 11.40 -7.36 -16.14
C ASN A 281 10.44 -8.39 -15.50
N ALA A 282 10.39 -8.47 -14.18
CA ALA A 282 9.44 -9.30 -13.44
C ALA A 282 7.99 -8.85 -13.63
N LEU A 283 7.74 -7.56 -13.91
CA LEU A 283 6.40 -7.06 -14.30
C LEU A 283 5.88 -7.62 -15.63
N LYS A 284 6.77 -8.18 -16.47
CA LYS A 284 6.44 -8.65 -17.82
C LYS A 284 6.48 -10.16 -17.96
N SER A 285 7.00 -10.88 -16.96
CA SER A 285 7.27 -12.31 -17.08
C SER A 285 7.19 -13.02 -15.73
N ASP A 286 6.23 -13.94 -15.61
CA ASP A 286 6.08 -14.81 -14.42
C ASP A 286 7.32 -15.67 -14.18
N GLN A 287 7.99 -16.09 -15.25
CA GLN A 287 9.22 -16.88 -15.14
C GLN A 287 10.36 -16.08 -14.50
N ILE A 288 10.46 -14.77 -14.81
CA ILE A 288 11.48 -13.89 -14.22
C ILE A 288 11.13 -13.65 -12.76
N LEU A 289 9.89 -13.33 -12.46
CA LEU A 289 9.41 -13.14 -11.07
C LEU A 289 9.66 -14.38 -10.22
N GLY A 290 9.29 -15.56 -10.72
CA GLY A 290 9.53 -16.83 -10.05
C GLY A 290 11.01 -17.10 -9.78
N LYS A 291 11.90 -16.80 -10.76
CA LYS A 291 13.36 -16.95 -10.58
C LYS A 291 13.92 -15.97 -9.55
N GLU A 292 13.54 -14.70 -9.58
CA GLU A 292 14.00 -13.71 -8.61
C GLU A 292 13.58 -14.13 -7.20
N ARG A 293 12.34 -14.54 -7.02
CA ARG A 293 11.79 -15.02 -5.77
C ARG A 293 12.52 -16.26 -5.26
N GLN A 294 12.75 -17.25 -6.12
CA GLN A 294 13.47 -18.47 -5.78
C GLN A 294 14.93 -18.19 -5.41
N ASN A 295 15.61 -17.33 -6.16
CA ASN A 295 17.00 -16.96 -5.88
C ASN A 295 17.14 -16.32 -4.49
N LEU A 296 16.27 -15.37 -4.16
CA LEU A 296 16.28 -14.72 -2.85
C LEU A 296 15.90 -15.72 -1.72
N SER A 297 14.85 -16.52 -1.93
CA SER A 297 14.42 -17.56 -0.99
C SER A 297 15.55 -18.55 -0.70
N THR A 298 16.26 -19.02 -1.72
CA THR A 298 17.41 -19.91 -1.57
C THR A 298 18.55 -19.25 -0.79
N LEU A 299 18.81 -17.96 -1.05
CA LEU A 299 19.88 -17.21 -0.39
C LEU A 299 19.68 -17.10 1.13
N ILE A 300 18.44 -16.77 1.54
CA ILE A 300 18.13 -16.54 2.97
C ILE A 300 17.48 -17.72 3.67
N HIS A 301 17.27 -18.83 2.96
CA HIS A 301 16.61 -20.06 3.47
C HIS A 301 15.23 -19.80 4.07
N ARG A 302 14.45 -18.88 3.47
CA ARG A 302 13.09 -18.54 3.88
C ARG A 302 12.19 -18.39 2.64
N GLN A 303 10.93 -18.76 2.77
CA GLN A 303 9.96 -18.53 1.70
C GLN A 303 9.69 -17.03 1.56
N ILE A 304 9.66 -16.55 0.31
CA ILE A 304 9.29 -15.18 -0.03
C ILE A 304 7.85 -15.18 -0.50
N ASP A 305 6.95 -14.71 0.32
CA ASP A 305 5.51 -14.61 0.08
C ASP A 305 5.02 -13.17 -0.05
N SER A 306 5.91 -12.21 0.14
CA SER A 306 5.64 -10.78 0.15
C SER A 306 6.53 -10.07 -0.86
N ILE A 307 5.91 -9.25 -1.71
CA ILE A 307 6.58 -8.61 -2.85
C ILE A 307 6.21 -7.13 -2.92
N ARG A 308 7.15 -6.34 -3.46
CA ARG A 308 6.93 -4.98 -3.93
C ARG A 308 7.56 -4.80 -5.31
N PHE A 309 6.87 -4.15 -6.23
CA PHE A 309 7.44 -3.81 -7.53
C PHE A 309 8.18 -2.48 -7.47
N ALA A 310 9.46 -2.48 -7.86
CA ALA A 310 10.33 -1.29 -7.85
C ALA A 310 9.78 -0.14 -8.71
N TRP A 311 9.10 -0.48 -9.79
CA TRP A 311 8.57 0.47 -10.78
C TRP A 311 7.07 0.76 -10.64
N GLY A 312 6.43 0.18 -9.61
CA GLY A 312 4.97 0.21 -9.45
C GLY A 312 4.25 -0.72 -10.43
N LEU A 313 2.93 -0.72 -10.36
CA LEU A 313 2.06 -1.61 -11.14
C LEU A 313 1.70 -0.98 -12.49
N LYS A 314 1.71 -1.76 -13.55
CA LYS A 314 1.19 -1.34 -14.86
C LYS A 314 -0.34 -1.26 -14.85
N THR A 315 -0.97 -2.42 -14.72
CA THR A 315 -2.41 -2.59 -14.55
C THR A 315 -2.64 -3.47 -13.33
N ALA A 316 -3.42 -2.99 -12.38
CA ALA A 316 -3.61 -3.70 -11.13
C ALA A 316 -4.12 -5.13 -11.35
N GLY A 317 -5.16 -5.32 -12.16
CA GLY A 317 -5.76 -6.62 -12.38
C GLY A 317 -4.83 -7.67 -12.95
N GLU A 318 -4.04 -7.33 -13.97
CA GLU A 318 -3.10 -8.26 -14.61
C GLU A 318 -1.93 -8.58 -13.68
N SER A 319 -1.29 -7.54 -13.11
CA SER A 319 -0.14 -7.71 -12.23
C SER A 319 -0.47 -8.55 -11.00
N TYR A 320 -1.65 -8.36 -10.40
CA TYR A 320 -2.05 -9.11 -9.22
C TYR A 320 -2.42 -10.56 -9.53
N ARG A 321 -3.01 -10.86 -10.69
CA ARG A 321 -3.21 -12.25 -11.12
C ARG A 321 -1.89 -12.99 -11.29
N HIS A 322 -0.85 -12.34 -11.83
CA HIS A 322 0.50 -12.90 -11.90
C HIS A 322 1.05 -13.23 -10.51
N LEU A 323 0.86 -12.36 -9.52
CA LEU A 323 1.27 -12.64 -8.14
C LEU A 323 0.53 -13.84 -7.54
N ILE A 324 -0.78 -13.94 -7.77
CA ILE A 324 -1.59 -15.06 -7.28
C ILE A 324 -1.12 -16.39 -7.89
N MET A 325 -0.85 -16.44 -9.21
CA MET A 325 -0.31 -17.63 -9.88
C MET A 325 1.05 -18.03 -9.33
N GLN A 326 1.82 -17.10 -8.79
CA GLN A 326 3.10 -17.34 -8.13
C GLN A 326 2.96 -17.59 -6.63
N GLU A 327 1.76 -17.82 -6.09
CA GLU A 327 1.50 -18.07 -4.66
C GLU A 327 2.02 -16.95 -3.74
N VAL A 328 2.03 -15.72 -4.22
CA VAL A 328 2.32 -14.54 -3.40
C VAL A 328 1.08 -14.20 -2.59
N THR A 329 1.27 -13.97 -1.29
CA THR A 329 0.16 -13.69 -0.37
C THR A 329 0.05 -12.21 0.02
N GLN A 330 1.14 -11.44 -0.12
CA GLN A 330 1.19 -10.03 0.26
C GLN A 330 1.86 -9.17 -0.82
N ASP A 331 1.21 -8.06 -1.19
CA ASP A 331 1.77 -7.06 -2.09
C ASP A 331 1.84 -5.68 -1.43
N PHE A 332 3.00 -5.03 -1.58
CA PHE A 332 3.29 -3.69 -1.07
C PHE A 332 3.45 -2.65 -2.20
N SER A 333 2.78 -2.87 -3.34
CA SER A 333 2.86 -1.98 -4.50
C SER A 333 1.63 -1.10 -4.69
N MET A 334 0.60 -1.22 -3.81
CA MET A 334 -0.63 -0.43 -3.90
C MET A 334 -0.36 1.03 -3.48
N GLY A 335 0.22 1.80 -4.39
CA GLY A 335 0.55 3.22 -4.27
C GLY A 335 0.82 3.82 -5.64
N TYR A 336 1.03 5.12 -5.70
CA TYR A 336 1.50 5.81 -6.89
C TYR A 336 3.03 5.93 -6.87
N SER A 337 3.65 5.95 -8.06
CA SER A 337 5.11 6.04 -8.15
C SER A 337 5.63 7.47 -8.02
N ASN A 338 4.80 8.47 -8.36
CA ASN A 338 5.19 9.87 -8.49
C ASN A 338 4.23 10.86 -7.82
N THR A 339 3.20 10.38 -7.14
CA THR A 339 2.19 11.24 -6.50
C THR A 339 1.94 10.75 -5.08
N TYR A 340 1.92 11.67 -4.12
CA TYR A 340 1.60 11.39 -2.72
C TYR A 340 0.11 11.09 -2.57
N GLY A 341 -0.25 10.05 -1.81
CA GLY A 341 -1.62 9.72 -1.45
C GLY A 341 -1.99 8.25 -1.53
N TYR A 342 -3.23 7.95 -1.17
CA TYR A 342 -3.77 6.59 -1.08
C TYR A 342 -4.42 6.19 -2.41
N ARG A 343 -3.78 5.30 -3.17
CA ARG A 343 -4.29 4.84 -4.47
C ARG A 343 -5.67 4.18 -4.37
N ALA A 344 -5.94 3.45 -3.29
CA ALA A 344 -7.23 2.81 -3.03
C ALA A 344 -8.07 3.55 -1.97
N SER A 345 -7.72 4.81 -1.62
CA SER A 345 -8.38 5.64 -0.61
C SER A 345 -8.57 4.95 0.75
N THR A 346 -7.68 4.05 1.11
CA THR A 346 -7.64 3.34 2.40
C THR A 346 -6.20 3.16 2.87
N ALA A 347 -5.98 3.12 4.16
CA ALA A 347 -4.74 2.71 4.81
C ALA A 347 -4.87 1.32 5.47
N VAL A 348 -6.05 0.71 5.41
CA VAL A 348 -6.29 -0.65 5.91
C VAL A 348 -5.89 -1.66 4.83
N PRO A 349 -5.04 -2.66 5.12
CA PRO A 349 -4.76 -3.75 4.18
C PRO A 349 -6.03 -4.49 3.78
N PHE A 350 -6.17 -4.79 2.50
CA PHE A 350 -7.37 -5.40 1.94
C PHE A 350 -7.02 -6.47 0.91
N PHE A 351 -7.96 -7.38 0.62
CA PHE A 351 -7.73 -8.42 -0.38
C PHE A 351 -8.02 -7.91 -1.80
N PHE A 352 -7.24 -8.38 -2.75
CA PHE A 352 -7.50 -8.07 -4.16
C PHE A 352 -8.82 -8.70 -4.62
N TYR A 353 -9.67 -7.89 -5.28
CA TYR A 353 -10.88 -8.36 -5.95
C TYR A 353 -10.60 -8.53 -7.45
N ASP A 354 -10.70 -9.74 -7.95
CA ASP A 354 -10.48 -10.04 -9.37
C ASP A 354 -11.79 -9.98 -10.16
N PHE A 355 -11.94 -8.96 -11.00
CA PHE A 355 -13.11 -8.81 -11.87
C PHE A 355 -13.21 -9.90 -12.96
N SER A 356 -12.13 -10.59 -13.32
CA SER A 356 -12.20 -11.66 -14.33
C SER A 356 -12.90 -12.91 -13.81
N SER A 357 -12.74 -13.21 -12.53
CA SER A 357 -13.40 -14.32 -11.82
C SER A 357 -14.56 -13.87 -10.93
N GLU A 358 -14.73 -12.55 -10.76
CA GLU A 358 -15.69 -11.93 -9.82
C GLU A 358 -15.58 -12.50 -8.40
N THR A 359 -14.36 -12.63 -7.91
CA THR A 359 -14.08 -13.20 -6.58
C THR A 359 -13.02 -12.40 -5.83
N MET A 360 -13.10 -12.49 -4.50
CA MET A 360 -12.00 -12.09 -3.62
C MET A 360 -10.88 -13.12 -3.71
N SER A 361 -9.65 -12.65 -3.93
CA SER A 361 -8.47 -13.50 -3.95
C SER A 361 -7.85 -13.69 -2.55
N SER A 362 -6.83 -14.56 -2.46
CA SER A 362 -6.00 -14.71 -1.26
C SER A 362 -4.89 -13.66 -1.14
N LEU A 363 -4.65 -12.84 -2.17
CA LEU A 363 -3.61 -11.82 -2.18
C LEU A 363 -4.05 -10.60 -1.37
N GLN A 364 -3.33 -10.30 -0.30
CA GLN A 364 -3.54 -9.11 0.51
C GLN A 364 -2.70 -7.93 0.00
N LEU A 365 -3.33 -6.80 -0.21
CA LEU A 365 -2.72 -5.56 -0.68
C LEU A 365 -2.48 -4.62 0.50
N PHE A 366 -1.27 -4.11 0.59
CA PHE A 366 -0.85 -3.14 1.61
C PHE A 366 -0.72 -1.76 0.96
N PRO A 367 -1.61 -0.80 1.28
CA PRO A 367 -1.57 0.54 0.70
C PRO A 367 -0.34 1.32 1.13
N VAL A 368 0.44 1.80 0.16
CA VAL A 368 1.66 2.60 0.40
C VAL A 368 1.40 4.05 0.00
N VAL A 369 1.48 4.98 0.95
CA VAL A 369 1.11 6.39 0.74
C VAL A 369 2.10 7.14 -0.12
N CYS A 370 3.39 6.83 -0.02
CA CYS A 370 4.44 7.45 -0.82
C CYS A 370 5.73 6.61 -0.84
N ASN A 371 6.66 7.02 -1.70
CA ASN A 371 8.03 6.51 -1.74
C ASN A 371 9.04 7.65 -1.56
N GLU A 372 10.34 7.32 -1.46
CA GLU A 372 11.41 8.31 -1.29
C GLU A 372 11.43 9.34 -2.42
N PHE A 373 11.21 8.92 -3.68
CA PHE A 373 11.21 9.83 -4.82
C PHE A 373 10.18 10.94 -4.66
N ILE A 374 8.98 10.61 -4.15
CA ILE A 374 7.93 11.58 -3.84
C ILE A 374 8.34 12.48 -2.67
N LEU A 375 8.88 11.91 -1.59
CA LEU A 375 9.31 12.69 -0.43
C LEU A 375 10.43 13.69 -0.76
N ARG A 376 11.33 13.33 -1.68
CA ARG A 376 12.42 14.19 -2.15
C ARG A 376 11.96 15.39 -3.01
N GLN A 377 10.70 15.43 -3.41
CA GLN A 377 10.13 16.59 -4.11
C GLN A 377 9.80 17.74 -3.13
N TYR A 378 9.77 17.47 -1.84
CA TYR A 378 9.52 18.42 -0.76
C TYR A 378 10.82 18.75 -0.02
N SER A 379 10.83 19.87 0.69
CA SER A 379 11.87 20.13 1.67
C SER A 379 11.85 19.04 2.77
N PRO A 380 12.99 18.74 3.43
CA PRO A 380 13.02 17.72 4.49
C PRO A 380 11.94 17.90 5.58
N ILE A 381 11.69 19.14 5.99
CA ILE A 381 10.69 19.47 7.01
C ILE A 381 9.28 19.18 6.49
N GLU A 382 8.97 19.60 5.26
CA GLU A 382 7.66 19.37 4.66
C GLU A 382 7.40 17.89 4.40
N ALA A 383 8.42 17.13 3.97
CA ALA A 383 8.31 15.69 3.78
C ALA A 383 7.88 14.97 5.07
N ILE A 384 8.56 15.25 6.18
CA ILE A 384 8.20 14.66 7.50
C ILE A 384 6.85 15.18 7.98
N LYS A 385 6.53 16.46 7.77
CA LYS A 385 5.20 17.00 8.09
C LYS A 385 4.09 16.26 7.34
N LYS A 386 4.27 15.98 6.04
CA LYS A 386 3.29 15.19 5.26
C LYS A 386 3.11 13.78 5.81
N LEU A 387 4.20 13.09 6.18
CA LEU A 387 4.11 11.78 6.82
C LEU A 387 3.30 11.84 8.12
N LYS A 388 3.55 12.81 8.99
CA LYS A 388 2.79 13.00 10.25
C LYS A 388 1.31 13.27 9.99
N ILE A 389 0.98 14.16 9.05
CA ILE A 389 -0.42 14.46 8.70
C ILE A 389 -1.14 13.20 8.19
N SER A 390 -0.52 12.41 7.31
CA SER A 390 -1.16 11.18 6.84
C SER A 390 -1.33 10.13 7.91
N GLU A 391 -0.44 10.09 8.89
CA GLU A 391 -0.55 9.22 10.06
C GLU A 391 -1.68 9.66 11.01
N GLU A 392 -1.81 10.96 11.28
CA GLU A 392 -2.88 11.53 12.11
C GLU A 392 -4.28 11.28 11.52
N GLN A 393 -4.38 11.17 10.20
CA GLN A 393 -5.64 10.86 9.51
C GLN A 393 -6.08 9.39 9.63
N LEU A 394 -5.19 8.51 10.10
CA LEU A 394 -5.54 7.10 10.25
C LEU A 394 -6.60 6.90 11.34
N PRO A 395 -7.60 6.05 11.10
CA PRO A 395 -8.52 5.65 12.15
C PRO A 395 -7.73 4.96 13.27
N LEU A 396 -8.12 5.21 14.52
CA LEU A 396 -7.42 4.73 15.71
C LEU A 396 -7.25 3.21 15.80
N THR A 397 -7.91 2.46 14.93
CA THR A 397 -8.21 1.06 15.18
C THR A 397 -7.61 0.04 14.20
N THR A 398 -7.40 0.36 12.92
CA THR A 398 -7.08 -0.70 11.92
C THR A 398 -6.14 -0.30 10.79
N GLY A 399 -5.88 0.98 10.56
CA GLY A 399 -5.02 1.45 9.50
C GLY A 399 -3.54 1.32 9.84
N ALA A 400 -2.71 1.06 8.83
CA ALA A 400 -1.25 1.08 8.91
C ALA A 400 -0.68 2.26 8.11
N HIS A 401 0.21 3.04 8.72
CA HIS A 401 0.98 4.06 8.01
C HIS A 401 2.16 3.40 7.30
N ILE A 402 1.99 3.15 5.99
CA ILE A 402 2.97 2.46 5.17
C ILE A 402 3.56 3.43 4.15
N PHE A 403 4.86 3.60 4.19
CA PHE A 403 5.62 4.41 3.22
C PHE A 403 6.95 3.73 2.91
N ALA A 404 7.50 4.01 1.73
CA ALA A 404 8.73 3.39 1.27
C ALA A 404 9.85 4.40 1.18
N ILE A 405 11.04 4.03 1.65
CA ILE A 405 12.26 4.82 1.56
C ILE A 405 13.41 3.94 1.07
N GLY A 406 14.36 4.49 0.36
CA GLY A 406 15.57 3.76 -0.02
C GLY A 406 16.59 3.73 1.12
N ASN A 407 17.54 2.79 1.07
CA ASN A 407 18.69 2.83 1.95
C ASN A 407 19.54 4.11 1.76
N SER A 408 19.41 4.77 0.60
CA SER A 408 19.98 6.10 0.32
C SER A 408 19.46 7.21 1.25
N ALA A 409 18.26 7.08 1.79
CA ALA A 409 17.69 8.05 2.74
C ALA A 409 18.54 8.18 4.02
N PHE A 410 19.25 7.12 4.38
CA PHE A 410 20.13 7.05 5.55
C PHE A 410 21.60 7.38 5.25
N GLU A 411 21.89 7.88 4.06
CA GLU A 411 23.25 8.24 3.61
C GLU A 411 23.92 9.26 4.54
N PHE A 412 25.19 8.98 4.92
CA PHE A 412 25.98 9.83 5.81
C PHE A 412 26.72 10.93 5.02
N THR A 413 25.98 11.82 4.35
CA THR A 413 26.54 12.97 3.65
C THR A 413 25.97 14.28 4.18
N ALA A 414 26.74 15.37 4.07
CA ALA A 414 26.28 16.69 4.48
C ALA A 414 24.99 17.11 3.75
N LYS A 415 24.86 16.77 2.46
CA LYS A 415 23.67 17.07 1.64
C LYS A 415 22.43 16.36 2.16
N ASN A 416 22.56 15.17 2.72
CA ASN A 416 21.44 14.35 3.21
C ASN A 416 21.20 14.50 4.72
N GLN A 417 22.06 15.19 5.43
CA GLN A 417 22.05 15.23 6.90
C GLN A 417 20.71 15.67 7.47
N SER A 418 20.12 16.73 6.94
CA SER A 418 18.82 17.25 7.42
C SER A 418 17.68 16.25 7.23
N PHE A 419 17.57 15.64 6.04
CA PHE A 419 16.53 14.65 5.77
C PHE A 419 16.71 13.40 6.63
N ARG A 420 17.95 12.89 6.72
CA ARG A 420 18.28 11.72 7.54
C ARG A 420 17.98 11.95 9.01
N SER A 421 18.40 13.09 9.58
CA SER A 421 18.15 13.40 10.99
C SER A 421 16.64 13.43 11.30
N LEU A 422 15.88 14.20 10.53
CA LEU A 422 14.44 14.29 10.72
C LEU A 422 13.71 12.95 10.52
N LEU A 423 14.19 12.12 9.59
CA LEU A 423 13.64 10.78 9.36
C LEU A 423 13.94 9.85 10.54
N LEU A 424 15.16 9.87 11.07
CA LEU A 424 15.53 9.09 12.25
C LEU A 424 14.78 9.54 13.49
N ASP A 425 14.60 10.84 13.70
CA ASP A 425 13.79 11.40 14.78
C ASP A 425 12.33 10.95 14.68
N TYR A 426 11.79 10.93 13.44
CA TYR A 426 10.45 10.43 13.19
C TYR A 426 10.31 8.94 13.52
N PHE A 427 11.32 8.12 13.17
CA PHE A 427 11.32 6.68 13.52
C PHE A 427 11.45 6.46 15.02
N THR A 428 12.36 7.19 15.68
CA THR A 428 12.58 7.07 17.13
C THR A 428 11.33 7.44 17.93
N ALA A 429 10.52 8.37 17.44
CA ALA A 429 9.25 8.73 18.07
C ALA A 429 8.23 7.56 18.07
N HIS A 430 8.40 6.54 17.23
CA HIS A 430 7.55 5.34 17.17
C HIS A 430 8.17 4.12 17.87
N ASP A 431 9.33 4.28 18.48
CA ASP A 431 10.02 3.23 19.23
C ASP A 431 9.67 3.23 20.73
N GLN A 432 8.73 4.11 21.13
CA GLN A 432 8.28 4.27 22.52
C GLN A 432 6.97 3.44 22.79
#